data_d17c8daf2fb2973c850da13fa5169eb3
#
_entry.id   d17c8daf2fb2973c850da13fa5169eb3
#
_cell.length_a   1.000
_cell.length_b   1.000
_cell.length_c   1.000
_cell.angle_alpha   90.00
_cell.angle_beta   90.00
_cell.angle_gamma   90.00
#
_symmetry.space_group_name_H-M   'P 1'
#
loop_
_entity.id
_entity.type
_entity.pdbx_description
1 polymer ?
#
loop_
_entity_poly.entity_id
_entity_poly.type
_entity_poly.pdbx_seq_one_letter_code
_entity_poly.pdbx_strand_id
1 'polypeptide(L)'
;MAIAEDYNFESLNIISGNLEVRLAVNILEIDAAQALRYKVFFEEMQAIPSTKQKKSKRDIDEFDHYFDHLLVVDHNKAGKMHDKVVGTYRLNGGTHKDKENFFQRN
;
A
#
# COMPACT_ATOMS: atom_id res chain seq x y z
N MET A 1 1.14 10.76 22.24
CA MET A 1 -0.30 10.76 22.24
C MET A 1 -0.83 9.36 22.42
N ALA A 2 -1.71 9.20 23.38
CA ALA A 2 -2.12 7.86 23.80
C ALA A 2 -3.02 7.14 22.83
N ILE A 3 -3.50 7.82 21.83
CA ILE A 3 -4.44 7.21 20.91
C ILE A 3 -3.83 6.13 20.01
N ALA A 4 -2.50 6.04 19.95
CA ALA A 4 -1.87 5.09 19.05
C ALA A 4 -2.25 3.65 19.37
N GLU A 5 -2.46 3.33 20.62
CA GLU A 5 -2.81 1.97 21.03
C GLU A 5 -4.21 1.56 20.58
N ASP A 6 -5.13 2.50 20.58
CA ASP A 6 -6.53 2.22 20.29
C ASP A 6 -6.93 2.61 18.88
N TYR A 7 -6.00 3.18 18.14
CA TYR A 7 -6.32 3.65 16.80
C TYR A 7 -6.55 2.51 15.85
N ASN A 8 -7.67 2.53 15.17
CA ASN A 8 -8.02 1.51 14.18
C ASN A 8 -7.83 2.09 12.79
N PHE A 9 -6.71 1.74 12.16
CA PHE A 9 -6.42 2.22 10.82
C PHE A 9 -7.41 1.72 9.78
N GLU A 10 -8.14 0.66 10.08
CA GLU A 10 -9.15 0.16 9.14
C GLU A 10 -10.29 1.13 8.94
N SER A 11 -10.52 2.00 9.92
CA SER A 11 -11.57 3.02 9.79
C SER A 11 -11.05 4.34 9.22
N LEU A 12 -9.76 4.40 8.89
CA LEU A 12 -9.18 5.61 8.32
C LEU A 12 -9.76 5.85 6.94
N ASN A 13 -10.32 7.03 6.76
CA ASN A 13 -10.81 7.45 5.45
C ASN A 13 -10.88 8.96 5.45
N ILE A 14 -9.95 9.58 4.76
CA ILE A 14 -9.87 11.03 4.66
C ILE A 14 -10.08 11.41 3.22
N ILE A 15 -11.04 12.30 2.98
CA ILE A 15 -11.35 12.77 1.64
C ILE A 15 -11.09 14.27 1.59
N SER A 16 -10.33 14.69 0.60
CA SER A 16 -10.04 16.10 0.34
C SER A 16 -10.08 16.32 -1.16
N GLY A 17 -11.13 17.00 -1.62
CA GLY A 17 -11.34 17.20 -3.05
C GLY A 17 -11.51 15.85 -3.74
N ASN A 18 -10.67 15.58 -4.73
CA ASN A 18 -10.72 14.32 -5.46
C ASN A 18 -9.75 13.26 -4.90
N LEU A 19 -9.08 13.56 -3.80
CA LEU A 19 -8.15 12.62 -3.19
C LEU A 19 -8.80 11.93 -2.01
N GLU A 20 -8.53 10.64 -1.90
CA GLU A 20 -8.98 9.84 -0.77
C GLU A 20 -7.79 9.11 -0.17
N VAL A 21 -7.65 9.16 1.15
CA VAL A 21 -6.60 8.45 1.87
C VAL A 21 -7.25 7.36 2.70
N ARG A 22 -6.88 6.12 2.44
CA ARG A 22 -7.42 4.98 3.17
C ARG A 22 -6.48 3.79 3.08
N LEU A 23 -6.77 2.76 3.84
CA LEU A 23 -6.01 1.52 3.75
C LEU A 23 -6.49 0.68 2.57
N ALA A 24 -5.57 -0.08 2.00
CA ALA A 24 -5.91 -1.10 1.03
C ALA A 24 -6.73 -2.19 1.72
N VAL A 25 -7.79 -2.62 1.07
CA VAL A 25 -8.72 -3.60 1.64
C VAL A 25 -8.76 -4.92 0.87
N ASN A 26 -8.06 -4.99 -0.26
CA ASN A 26 -8.05 -6.22 -1.04
C ASN A 26 -6.74 -6.35 -1.82
N ILE A 27 -6.60 -7.49 -2.46
CA ILE A 27 -5.34 -7.83 -3.12
C ILE A 27 -5.08 -6.96 -4.34
N LEU A 28 -6.12 -6.49 -5.01
CA LEU A 28 -5.93 -5.61 -6.16
C LEU A 28 -5.37 -4.27 -5.74
N GLU A 29 -5.77 -3.79 -4.58
CA GLU A 29 -5.27 -2.53 -4.07
C GLU A 29 -3.83 -2.64 -3.58
N ILE A 30 -3.48 -3.76 -2.98
CA ILE A 30 -2.10 -4.02 -2.60
C ILE A 30 -1.23 -4.13 -3.85
N ASP A 31 -1.72 -4.80 -4.88
CA ASP A 31 -1.02 -4.89 -6.16
C ASP A 31 -0.77 -3.51 -6.75
N ALA A 32 -1.75 -2.62 -6.65
CA ALA A 32 -1.60 -1.24 -7.12
C ALA A 32 -0.50 -0.51 -6.35
N ALA A 33 -0.43 -0.71 -5.04
CA ALA A 33 0.62 -0.11 -4.22
C ALA A 33 2.00 -0.62 -4.64
N GLN A 34 2.11 -1.92 -4.88
CA GLN A 34 3.37 -2.53 -5.30
C GLN A 34 3.81 -2.04 -6.68
N ALA A 35 2.85 -1.85 -7.58
CA ALA A 35 3.14 -1.31 -8.91
C ALA A 35 3.64 0.13 -8.82
N LEU A 36 3.02 0.94 -7.97
CA LEU A 36 3.46 2.31 -7.78
C LEU A 36 4.86 2.37 -7.18
N ARG A 37 5.15 1.53 -6.18
CA ARG A 37 6.49 1.50 -5.59
C ARG A 37 7.54 1.12 -6.63
N TYR A 38 7.24 0.16 -7.50
CA TYR A 38 8.16 -0.19 -8.58
C TYR A 38 8.42 1.02 -9.48
N LYS A 39 7.36 1.69 -9.88
CA LYS A 39 7.49 2.84 -10.76
C LYS A 39 8.37 3.92 -10.15
N VAL A 40 8.14 4.23 -8.89
CA VAL A 40 8.90 5.29 -8.21
C VAL A 40 10.36 4.88 -8.03
N PHE A 41 10.62 3.69 -7.49
CA PHE A 41 11.98 3.31 -7.14
C PHE A 41 12.82 2.96 -8.35
N PHE A 42 12.26 2.24 -9.30
CA PHE A 42 13.06 1.67 -10.37
C PHE A 42 12.95 2.45 -11.69
N GLU A 43 11.83 3.09 -11.92
CA GLU A 43 11.67 3.87 -13.16
C GLU A 43 11.99 5.35 -12.96
N GLU A 44 11.59 5.92 -11.83
CA GLU A 44 11.82 7.35 -11.60
C GLU A 44 13.12 7.62 -10.86
N MET A 45 13.43 6.81 -9.84
CA MET A 45 14.65 7.00 -9.05
C MET A 45 15.83 6.18 -9.57
N GLN A 46 15.58 5.36 -10.57
CA GLN A 46 16.62 4.59 -11.28
C GLN A 46 17.37 3.60 -10.41
N ALA A 47 16.76 3.10 -9.35
CA ALA A 47 17.31 1.98 -8.63
C ALA A 47 17.33 0.75 -9.55
N ILE A 48 18.18 -0.22 -9.25
CA ILE A 48 18.34 -1.38 -10.12
C ILE A 48 17.43 -2.51 -9.59
N PRO A 49 16.40 -2.91 -10.35
CA PRO A 49 15.54 -3.99 -9.91
C PRO A 49 16.19 -5.35 -10.09
N SER A 50 15.78 -6.31 -9.28
CA SER A 50 16.13 -7.71 -9.50
C SER A 50 15.45 -8.21 -10.78
N THR A 51 15.88 -9.35 -11.26
CA THR A 51 15.25 -9.95 -12.45
C THR A 51 13.77 -10.18 -12.21
N LYS A 52 13.42 -10.67 -11.03
CA LYS A 52 12.02 -10.93 -10.68
C LYS A 52 11.20 -9.65 -10.64
N GLN A 53 11.72 -8.58 -10.05
CA GLN A 53 11.04 -7.30 -10.02
C GLN A 53 10.86 -6.73 -11.41
N LYS A 54 11.89 -6.82 -12.23
CA LYS A 54 11.85 -6.30 -13.59
C LYS A 54 10.78 -7.02 -14.42
N LYS A 55 10.63 -8.31 -14.19
CA LYS A 55 9.66 -9.13 -14.92
C LYS A 55 8.24 -8.84 -14.50
N SER A 56 8.00 -8.70 -13.20
CA SER A 56 6.67 -8.47 -12.67
C SER A 56 6.27 -7.00 -12.70
N LYS A 57 7.25 -6.11 -12.73
CA LYS A 57 7.06 -4.66 -12.56
C LYS A 57 6.34 -4.34 -11.26
N ARG A 58 6.72 -5.07 -10.22
CA ARG A 58 6.16 -4.91 -8.87
C ARG A 58 7.29 -4.86 -7.86
N ASP A 59 7.16 -3.95 -6.89
CA ASP A 59 8.06 -3.95 -5.74
C ASP A 59 7.39 -4.74 -4.63
N ILE A 60 7.69 -6.02 -4.59
CA ILE A 60 7.13 -6.97 -3.62
C ILE A 60 8.27 -7.38 -2.72
N ASP A 61 8.08 -7.26 -1.40
CA ASP A 61 9.06 -7.80 -0.48
C ASP A 61 8.38 -8.66 0.58
N GLU A 62 9.20 -9.37 1.34
CA GLU A 62 8.70 -10.31 2.34
C GLU A 62 7.99 -9.63 3.50
N PHE A 63 8.15 -8.32 3.64
CA PHE A 63 7.55 -7.58 4.74
C PHE A 63 6.16 -7.05 4.40
N ASP A 64 5.71 -7.17 3.15
CA ASP A 64 4.41 -6.64 2.77
C ASP A 64 3.26 -7.22 3.59
N HIS A 65 3.39 -8.46 4.04
CA HIS A 65 2.35 -9.09 4.86
C HIS A 65 2.25 -8.51 6.26
N TYR A 66 3.29 -7.86 6.73
CA TYR A 66 3.33 -7.34 8.09
C TYR A 66 2.77 -5.93 8.21
N PHE A 67 2.63 -5.23 7.10
CA PHE A 67 2.27 -3.83 7.12
C PHE A 67 0.89 -3.59 6.53
N ASP A 68 0.23 -2.58 7.05
CA ASP A 68 -0.92 -2.01 6.36
C ASP A 68 -0.43 -1.13 5.24
N HIS A 69 -1.14 -1.16 4.12
CA HIS A 69 -0.79 -0.34 2.96
C HIS A 69 -1.76 0.83 2.88
N LEU A 70 -1.25 2.02 3.17
CA LEU A 70 -2.03 3.23 3.03
C LEU A 70 -1.99 3.66 1.58
N LEU A 71 -3.14 4.02 1.04
CA LEU A 71 -3.26 4.45 -0.34
C LEU A 71 -3.72 5.89 -0.40
N VAL A 72 -3.19 6.63 -1.36
CA VAL A 72 -3.76 7.90 -1.78
C VAL A 72 -4.35 7.67 -3.16
N VAL A 73 -5.67 7.77 -3.26
CA VAL A 73 -6.42 7.50 -4.48
C VAL A 73 -6.89 8.81 -5.08
N ASP A 74 -6.62 9.01 -6.36
CA ASP A 74 -7.08 10.18 -7.08
C ASP A 74 -8.30 9.80 -7.92
N HIS A 75 -9.47 10.23 -7.48
CA HIS A 75 -10.73 9.87 -8.14
C HIS A 75 -10.95 10.59 -9.45
N ASN A 76 -10.13 11.58 -9.77
CA ASN A 76 -10.19 12.21 -11.09
C ASN A 76 -9.53 11.39 -12.17
N LYS A 77 -8.70 10.41 -11.79
CA LYS A 77 -8.04 9.57 -12.78
C LYS A 77 -8.97 8.43 -13.19
N ALA A 78 -9.03 8.21 -14.49
CA ALA A 78 -9.80 7.10 -15.05
C ALA A 78 -8.94 5.85 -15.09
N GLY A 79 -9.58 4.69 -15.21
CA GLY A 79 -8.87 3.45 -15.40
C GLY A 79 -9.01 2.50 -14.23
N LYS A 80 -8.04 1.61 -14.12
CA LYS A 80 -8.02 0.60 -13.07
C LYS A 80 -7.47 1.19 -11.77
N MET A 81 -7.53 0.39 -10.71
CA MET A 81 -7.06 0.86 -9.40
C MET A 81 -5.63 1.36 -9.44
N HIS A 82 -4.72 0.66 -10.12
CA HIS A 82 -3.33 1.09 -10.14
C HIS A 82 -3.09 2.37 -10.95
N ASP A 83 -4.06 2.78 -11.77
CA ASP A 83 -3.99 4.08 -12.43
C ASP A 83 -4.43 5.21 -11.49
N LYS A 84 -5.23 4.88 -10.50
CA LYS A 84 -5.80 5.86 -9.58
C LYS A 84 -4.98 6.04 -8.31
N VAL A 85 -4.17 5.07 -7.95
CA VAL A 85 -3.33 5.15 -6.76
C VAL A 85 -2.12 6.01 -7.08
N VAL A 86 -2.04 7.17 -6.46
CA VAL A 86 -0.97 8.15 -6.71
C VAL A 86 0.03 8.23 -5.57
N GLY A 87 -0.25 7.61 -4.45
CA GLY A 87 0.67 7.54 -3.33
C GLY A 87 0.42 6.28 -2.52
N THR A 88 1.44 5.80 -1.85
CA THR A 88 1.30 4.66 -0.97
C THR A 88 2.34 4.71 0.13
N TYR A 89 2.00 4.13 1.27
CA TYR A 89 2.84 4.15 2.45
C TYR A 89 2.56 2.90 3.27
N ARG A 90 3.61 2.27 3.77
CA ARG A 90 3.43 1.08 4.62
C ARG A 90 3.42 1.50 6.07
N LEU A 91 2.42 1.03 6.80
CA LEU A 91 2.24 1.36 8.21
C LEU A 91 2.26 0.09 9.05
N ASN A 92 2.98 0.15 10.15
CA ASN A 92 2.93 -0.88 11.17
C ASN A 92 1.97 -0.37 12.25
N GLY A 93 0.68 -0.55 11.99
CA GLY A 93 -0.33 0.16 12.75
C GLY A 93 -1.15 -0.68 13.69
N GLY A 94 -2.37 -0.23 13.95
CA GLY A 94 -3.25 -0.79 14.95
C GLY A 94 -3.71 -2.22 14.68
N THR A 95 -3.57 -2.71 13.45
CA THR A 95 -3.93 -4.08 13.11
C THR A 95 -2.76 -5.04 13.20
N HIS A 96 -1.66 -4.60 13.76
CA HIS A 96 -0.43 -5.39 13.81
C HIS A 96 -0.66 -6.78 14.40
N LYS A 97 -1.41 -6.86 15.49
CA LYS A 97 -1.65 -8.11 16.17
C LYS A 97 -2.39 -9.10 15.29
N ASP A 98 -3.38 -8.62 14.55
CA ASP A 98 -4.13 -9.47 13.64
C ASP A 98 -3.27 -9.90 12.47
N LYS A 99 -2.41 -9.02 12.00
CA LYS A 99 -1.49 -9.36 10.93
C LYS A 99 -0.49 -10.42 11.37
N GLU A 100 -0.01 -10.35 12.58
CA GLU A 100 0.86 -11.40 13.10
C GLU A 100 0.17 -12.75 13.09
N ASN A 101 -1.06 -12.81 13.58
CA ASN A 101 -1.82 -14.04 13.60
C ASN A 101 -2.07 -14.56 12.19
N PHE A 102 -2.45 -13.68 11.29
CA PHE A 102 -2.65 -14.05 9.91
C PHE A 102 -1.38 -14.60 9.30
N PHE A 103 -0.27 -13.96 9.56
CA PHE A 103 1.00 -14.35 8.99
C PHE A 103 1.46 -15.71 9.51
N GLN A 104 1.21 -15.99 10.77
CA GLN A 104 1.58 -17.27 11.37
C GLN A 104 0.82 -18.46 10.79
N ARG A 105 -0.32 -18.20 10.19
CA ARG A 105 -1.11 -19.26 9.56
C ARG A 105 -0.56 -19.69 8.21
N ASN A 106 0.37 -18.95 7.72
CA ASN A 106 1.01 -19.27 6.45
C ASN A 106 2.34 -19.94 6.69
#